data_c2b7dc0a8685b259dbce7355de9e8092
#
_entry.id   c2b7dc0a8685b259dbce7355de9e8092
#
_cell.length_a   1.000
_cell.length_b   1.000
_cell.length_c   1.000
_cell.angle_alpha   90.00
_cell.angle_beta   90.00
_cell.angle_gamma   90.00
#
_symmetry.space_group_name_H-M   'P 1'
#
loop_
_entity.id
_entity.type
_entity.pdbx_description
1 polymer ?
#
loop_
_entity_poly.entity_id
_entity_poly.type
_entity_poly.pdbx_seq_one_letter_code
_entity_poly.pdbx_strand_id
1 'polypeptide(L)'
;MAQAYTIHIHAIPLSDDDGKRANSVTKEEFQGAVEKVSDIFKPADVRFAFDSSNDWKPRKSTALNSLHNGGGGKWWEEGNKIAAQHKGRLVVFLRFGAPNKEGTPANNWFAYPPNTGQTIPTRAPLPTDNVDFVAITNQTSKFNSGAGSVLAHEIGHYLGLFHTHPGWGDPSGDQKDPKPDNVIKIVDDDGAAGLNGDLLSDTAPDPGPVFYREKVSADVCGGPATFKISGVTFKPDRSNVMSYFRCPPVTMSPKQVAVIRQTLGHKFREHLIAASKGTRYLGVFREGGGAQALWVGDGWDGFEAKWKELEKKGLRLIDLETYVVGSTRRYTGVFREGGGAQALWVGDGWDGFEAKWKELEKKGLRLINLETYGPSVS
;
A
#
# COMPACT_ATOMS: atom_id res chain seq x y z
N MET A 1 -3.61 20.98 -6.25
CA MET A 1 -2.70 20.19 -5.38
C MET A 1 -3.05 18.74 -5.58
N ALA A 2 -2.08 17.85 -5.78
CA ALA A 2 -2.33 16.41 -5.84
C ALA A 2 -2.84 15.93 -4.48
N GLN A 3 -3.71 14.93 -4.49
CA GLN A 3 -4.26 14.37 -3.26
C GLN A 3 -3.19 13.52 -2.56
N ALA A 4 -2.86 13.85 -1.31
CA ALA A 4 -1.99 13.02 -0.50
C ALA A 4 -2.72 11.75 -0.06
N TYR A 5 -2.07 10.59 -0.21
CA TYR A 5 -2.59 9.30 0.21
C TYR A 5 -2.04 8.90 1.58
N THR A 6 -2.89 8.36 2.43
CA THR A 6 -2.45 7.70 3.68
C THR A 6 -2.68 6.21 3.57
N ILE A 7 -1.60 5.43 3.66
CA ILE A 7 -1.63 3.96 3.67
C ILE A 7 -1.44 3.51 5.12
N HIS A 8 -2.42 2.79 5.66
CA HIS A 8 -2.32 2.22 6.99
C HIS A 8 -1.55 0.91 6.96
N ILE A 9 -0.56 0.76 7.85
CA ILE A 9 0.24 -0.46 7.99
C ILE A 9 -0.30 -1.29 9.14
N HIS A 10 -0.43 -2.61 8.90
CA HIS A 10 -0.73 -3.62 9.91
C HIS A 10 0.49 -4.52 10.08
N ALA A 11 1.16 -4.42 11.23
CA ALA A 11 2.39 -5.14 11.53
C ALA A 11 2.10 -6.43 12.32
N ILE A 12 2.67 -7.53 11.84
CA ILE A 12 2.51 -8.85 12.45
C ILE A 12 3.89 -9.40 12.83
N PRO A 13 4.37 -9.12 14.05
CA PRO A 13 5.58 -9.75 14.58
C PRO A 13 5.36 -11.26 14.73
N LEU A 14 6.30 -12.04 14.24
CA LEU A 14 6.22 -13.49 14.23
C LEU A 14 7.15 -14.14 15.25
N SER A 15 6.72 -15.28 15.74
CA SER A 15 7.53 -16.27 16.44
C SER A 15 7.19 -17.66 15.95
N ASP A 16 7.95 -18.66 16.34
CA ASP A 16 7.58 -20.05 16.12
C ASP A 16 6.33 -20.44 16.94
N ASP A 17 5.74 -21.58 16.60
CA ASP A 17 4.56 -22.08 17.30
C ASP A 17 4.80 -22.30 18.80
N ASP A 18 6.03 -22.66 19.18
CA ASP A 18 6.46 -22.80 20.56
C ASP A 18 6.87 -21.46 21.22
N GLY A 19 6.78 -20.35 20.50
CA GLY A 19 7.16 -19.02 20.96
C GLY A 19 8.64 -18.69 20.86
N LYS A 20 9.48 -19.63 20.40
CA LYS A 20 10.91 -19.35 20.16
C LYS A 20 11.11 -18.57 18.87
N ARG A 21 12.35 -18.15 18.60
CA ARG A 21 12.75 -17.34 17.46
C ARG A 21 11.79 -16.16 17.22
N ALA A 22 11.40 -15.50 18.30
CA ALA A 22 10.53 -14.34 18.22
C ALA A 22 11.24 -13.17 17.53
N ASN A 23 10.49 -12.41 16.73
CA ASN A 23 10.98 -11.15 16.21
C ASN A 23 11.36 -10.20 17.35
N SER A 24 12.48 -9.51 17.26
CA SER A 24 13.02 -8.62 18.29
C SER A 24 12.75 -7.12 18.03
N VAL A 25 12.12 -6.78 16.90
CA VAL A 25 11.75 -5.39 16.61
C VAL A 25 10.67 -4.95 17.60
N THR A 26 10.87 -3.81 18.25
CA THR A 26 9.86 -3.21 19.13
C THR A 26 8.84 -2.38 18.35
N LYS A 27 7.73 -2.05 18.99
CA LYS A 27 6.71 -1.16 18.40
C LYS A 27 7.27 0.21 18.06
N GLU A 28 8.09 0.75 18.94
CA GLU A 28 8.72 2.07 18.85
C GLU A 28 9.74 2.11 17.71
N GLU A 29 10.55 1.07 17.57
CA GLU A 29 11.48 0.92 16.45
C GLU A 29 10.72 0.83 15.11
N PHE A 30 9.64 0.05 15.07
CA PHE A 30 8.82 -0.06 13.86
C PHE A 30 8.12 1.25 13.52
N GLN A 31 7.58 1.96 14.53
CA GLN A 31 7.00 3.30 14.34
C GLN A 31 8.01 4.26 13.70
N GLY A 32 9.24 4.31 14.24
CA GLY A 32 10.30 5.14 13.67
C GLY A 32 10.70 4.74 12.24
N ALA A 33 10.62 3.43 11.91
CA ALA A 33 10.83 2.96 10.55
C ALA A 33 9.71 3.43 9.60
N VAL A 34 8.45 3.38 10.02
CA VAL A 34 7.30 3.85 9.24
C VAL A 34 7.37 5.35 8.96
N GLU A 35 7.81 6.14 9.94
CA GLU A 35 8.03 7.59 9.76
C GLU A 35 9.08 7.87 8.67
N LYS A 36 10.23 7.18 8.72
CA LYS A 36 11.28 7.28 7.69
C LYS A 36 10.78 6.85 6.30
N VAL A 37 9.97 5.80 6.23
CA VAL A 37 9.32 5.38 4.97
C VAL A 37 8.43 6.48 4.44
N SER A 38 7.65 7.12 5.29
CA SER A 38 6.79 8.25 4.90
C SER A 38 7.59 9.41 4.30
N ASP A 39 8.76 9.71 4.86
CA ASP A 39 9.65 10.75 4.31
C ASP A 39 10.18 10.37 2.92
N ILE A 40 10.57 9.10 2.72
CA ILE A 40 11.06 8.60 1.42
C ILE A 40 9.97 8.66 0.36
N PHE A 41 8.71 8.35 0.71
CA PHE A 41 7.58 8.32 -0.23
C PHE A 41 6.86 9.67 -0.37
N LYS A 42 7.27 10.70 0.35
CA LYS A 42 6.71 12.05 0.25
C LYS A 42 6.64 12.61 -1.18
N PRO A 43 7.64 12.39 -2.08
CA PRO A 43 7.53 12.81 -3.48
C PRO A 43 6.36 12.20 -4.24
N ALA A 44 5.89 11.03 -3.83
CA ALA A 44 4.72 10.37 -4.40
C ALA A 44 3.38 10.83 -3.77
N ASP A 45 3.41 11.79 -2.84
CA ASP A 45 2.28 12.21 -1.99
C ASP A 45 1.69 11.05 -1.17
N VAL A 46 2.54 10.11 -0.76
CA VAL A 46 2.16 8.94 0.05
C VAL A 46 2.75 9.11 1.45
N ARG A 47 1.90 8.93 2.45
CA ARG A 47 2.25 8.83 3.85
C ARG A 47 1.81 7.48 4.39
N PHE A 48 2.61 6.90 5.28
CA PHE A 48 2.26 5.67 5.98
C PHE A 48 1.86 6.00 7.42
N ALA A 49 0.78 5.36 7.88
CA ALA A 49 0.28 5.49 9.23
C ALA A 49 0.32 4.13 9.94
N PHE A 50 0.73 4.11 11.18
CA PHE A 50 0.78 2.93 12.02
C PHE A 50 0.23 3.27 13.40
N ASP A 51 -0.82 2.58 13.82
CA ASP A 51 -1.37 2.68 15.17
C ASP A 51 -0.84 1.50 16.00
N SER A 52 0.15 1.77 16.85
CA SER A 52 0.81 0.75 17.67
C SER A 52 -0.15 0.02 18.63
N SER A 53 -1.31 0.58 18.94
CA SER A 53 -2.34 -0.03 19.80
C SER A 53 -3.20 -1.02 19.04
N ASN A 54 -3.57 -0.67 17.80
CA ASN A 54 -4.51 -1.43 16.99
C ASN A 54 -3.84 -2.27 15.90
N ASP A 55 -2.70 -1.81 15.35
CA ASP A 55 -2.05 -2.39 14.18
C ASP A 55 -0.80 -3.23 14.49
N TRP A 56 -0.52 -3.50 15.76
CA TRP A 56 0.56 -4.39 16.21
C TRP A 56 -0.01 -5.68 16.75
N LYS A 57 0.02 -6.77 15.97
CA LYS A 57 -0.63 -8.04 16.32
C LYS A 57 0.36 -9.21 16.23
N PRO A 58 1.10 -9.51 17.30
CA PRO A 58 2.01 -10.66 17.33
C PRO A 58 1.28 -11.98 17.04
N ARG A 59 1.93 -12.84 16.25
CA ARG A 59 1.37 -14.14 15.85
C ARG A 59 2.42 -15.24 15.96
N LYS A 60 2.00 -16.41 16.39
CA LYS A 60 2.81 -17.64 16.36
C LYS A 60 2.54 -18.37 15.04
N SER A 61 3.57 -18.63 14.25
CA SER A 61 3.56 -19.45 13.04
C SER A 61 4.98 -19.74 12.62
N THR A 62 5.45 -20.96 12.84
CA THR A 62 6.77 -21.41 12.41
C THR A 62 6.90 -21.34 10.89
N ALA A 63 5.84 -21.66 10.16
CA ALA A 63 5.81 -21.59 8.70
C ALA A 63 6.08 -20.18 8.21
N LEU A 64 5.31 -19.18 8.67
CA LEU A 64 5.48 -17.78 8.29
C LEU A 64 6.81 -17.20 8.80
N ASN A 65 7.27 -17.61 9.98
CA ASN A 65 8.49 -17.10 10.60
C ASN A 65 9.79 -17.57 9.91
N SER A 66 9.79 -18.76 9.30
CA SER A 66 10.97 -19.41 8.72
C SER A 66 11.13 -19.22 7.21
N LEU A 67 10.36 -18.36 6.59
CA LEU A 67 10.26 -18.27 5.15
C LEU A 67 11.55 -18.02 4.41
N HIS A 68 11.71 -18.74 3.30
CA HIS A 68 12.73 -18.51 2.28
C HIS A 68 12.15 -17.84 1.02
N ASN A 69 12.96 -17.02 0.36
CA ASN A 69 12.66 -16.54 -0.98
C ASN A 69 12.56 -17.72 -1.95
N GLY A 70 11.53 -17.83 -2.72
CA GLY A 70 11.48 -18.67 -3.90
C GLY A 70 10.85 -20.05 -3.75
N GLY A 71 10.19 -20.34 -2.67
CA GLY A 71 9.38 -21.54 -2.58
C GLY A 71 7.89 -21.23 -2.64
N GLY A 72 7.24 -21.33 -3.79
CA GLY A 72 5.79 -21.48 -3.81
C GLY A 72 5.40 -22.54 -2.78
N GLY A 73 4.55 -22.22 -1.82
CA GLY A 73 4.18 -23.14 -0.77
C GLY A 73 3.06 -22.59 0.10
N LYS A 74 2.58 -23.43 1.00
CA LYS A 74 1.46 -23.12 1.90
C LYS A 74 1.57 -21.77 2.65
N TRP A 75 2.77 -21.26 2.84
CA TRP A 75 2.99 -19.98 3.50
C TRP A 75 2.51 -18.77 2.70
N TRP A 76 2.60 -18.82 1.36
CA TRP A 76 2.03 -17.80 0.50
C TRP A 76 0.53 -17.72 0.67
N GLU A 77 -0.11 -18.90 0.67
CA GLU A 77 -1.54 -19.00 0.88
C GLU A 77 -1.94 -18.50 2.28
N GLU A 78 -1.16 -18.87 3.31
CA GLU A 78 -1.42 -18.42 4.67
C GLU A 78 -1.20 -16.90 4.80
N GLY A 79 -0.10 -16.37 4.28
CA GLY A 79 0.19 -14.94 4.28
C GLY A 79 -0.89 -14.13 3.57
N ASN A 80 -1.31 -14.56 2.38
CA ASN A 80 -2.36 -13.90 1.63
C ASN A 80 -3.72 -14.01 2.31
N LYS A 81 -4.06 -15.15 2.93
CA LYS A 81 -5.30 -15.28 3.73
C LYS A 81 -5.33 -14.30 4.89
N ILE A 82 -4.18 -14.10 5.57
CA ILE A 82 -4.08 -13.14 6.65
C ILE A 82 -4.21 -11.71 6.10
N ALA A 83 -3.48 -11.38 5.04
CA ALA A 83 -3.54 -10.06 4.42
C ALA A 83 -4.97 -9.71 3.96
N ALA A 84 -5.69 -10.68 3.40
CA ALA A 84 -7.08 -10.51 2.99
C ALA A 84 -8.05 -10.18 4.14
N GLN A 85 -7.71 -10.54 5.39
CA GLN A 85 -8.49 -10.16 6.58
C GLN A 85 -8.30 -8.70 6.99
N HIS A 86 -7.25 -8.05 6.47
CA HIS A 86 -6.89 -6.66 6.78
C HIS A 86 -7.05 -5.74 5.57
N LYS A 87 -8.18 -5.85 4.87
CA LYS A 87 -8.51 -5.01 3.71
C LYS A 87 -8.33 -3.52 4.02
N GLY A 88 -7.71 -2.78 3.10
CA GLY A 88 -7.40 -1.36 3.29
C GLY A 88 -6.12 -1.08 4.08
N ARG A 89 -5.35 -2.11 4.42
CA ARG A 89 -4.08 -2.00 5.12
C ARG A 89 -2.97 -2.70 4.36
N LEU A 90 -1.76 -2.16 4.45
CA LEU A 90 -0.54 -2.87 4.05
C LEU A 90 -0.11 -3.79 5.20
N VAL A 91 -0.17 -5.09 4.99
CA VAL A 91 0.30 -6.06 5.99
C VAL A 91 1.81 -6.24 5.88
N VAL A 92 2.50 -6.12 7.01
CA VAL A 92 3.94 -6.31 7.12
C VAL A 92 4.23 -7.41 8.14
N PHE A 93 4.77 -8.53 7.67
CA PHE A 93 5.27 -9.60 8.54
C PHE A 93 6.70 -9.28 8.98
N LEU A 94 6.89 -9.22 10.31
CA LEU A 94 8.19 -9.07 10.94
C LEU A 94 8.63 -10.46 11.43
N ARG A 95 9.53 -11.09 10.71
CA ARG A 95 9.90 -12.49 10.96
C ARG A 95 11.34 -12.62 11.44
N PHE A 96 11.62 -13.71 12.11
CA PHE A 96 12.99 -14.06 12.49
C PHE A 96 13.81 -14.48 11.26
N GLY A 97 13.17 -15.16 10.32
CA GLY A 97 13.81 -15.74 9.15
C GLY A 97 14.39 -17.14 9.44
N ALA A 98 14.79 -17.84 8.40
CA ALA A 98 15.49 -19.11 8.57
C ALA A 98 16.87 -18.85 9.19
N PRO A 99 17.32 -19.69 10.15
CA PRO A 99 18.68 -19.59 10.66
C PRO A 99 19.68 -19.96 9.53
N ASN A 100 20.77 -19.22 9.44
CA ASN A 100 21.90 -19.65 8.63
C ASN A 100 22.57 -20.91 9.27
N LYS A 101 23.65 -21.43 8.65
CA LYS A 101 24.39 -22.58 9.17
C LYS A 101 24.94 -22.40 10.60
N GLU A 102 25.06 -21.16 11.04
CA GLU A 102 25.58 -20.79 12.38
C GLU A 102 24.45 -20.46 13.37
N GLY A 103 23.18 -20.60 12.96
CA GLY A 103 22.02 -20.31 13.80
C GLY A 103 21.64 -18.84 13.88
N THR A 104 22.32 -17.94 13.15
CA THR A 104 21.92 -16.54 13.03
C THR A 104 20.78 -16.37 12.02
N PRO A 105 19.91 -15.37 12.19
CA PRO A 105 18.83 -15.12 11.24
C PRO A 105 19.38 -14.83 9.83
N ALA A 106 18.85 -15.48 8.81
CA ALA A 106 19.15 -15.13 7.44
C ALA A 106 18.46 -13.81 7.07
N ASN A 107 19.15 -12.96 6.30
CA ASN A 107 18.60 -11.74 5.76
C ASN A 107 17.69 -12.06 4.58
N ASN A 108 16.41 -12.30 4.83
CA ASN A 108 15.41 -12.57 3.82
C ASN A 108 14.27 -11.56 3.93
N TRP A 109 14.27 -10.61 3.05
CA TRP A 109 13.15 -9.68 2.90
C TRP A 109 12.56 -9.84 1.51
N PHE A 110 11.28 -9.65 1.36
CA PHE A 110 10.65 -9.64 0.06
C PHE A 110 9.28 -8.98 0.07
N ALA A 111 8.97 -8.38 -1.04
CA ALA A 111 7.64 -8.07 -1.53
C ALA A 111 7.67 -8.26 -3.04
N TYR A 112 6.49 -8.34 -3.64
CA TYR A 112 6.39 -8.49 -5.08
C TYR A 112 5.53 -7.37 -5.66
N PRO A 113 5.93 -6.84 -6.82
CA PRO A 113 5.08 -5.91 -7.55
C PRO A 113 3.79 -6.62 -7.94
N PRO A 114 2.65 -5.91 -7.91
CA PRO A 114 1.41 -6.47 -8.40
C PRO A 114 1.52 -6.70 -9.90
N ASN A 115 0.90 -7.77 -10.41
CA ASN A 115 0.80 -8.01 -11.84
C ASN A 115 -0.18 -7.00 -12.45
N THR A 116 0.33 -5.87 -12.90
CA THR A 116 -0.45 -4.81 -13.54
C THR A 116 -0.64 -5.01 -15.04
N GLY A 117 -0.21 -6.15 -15.59
CA GLY A 117 -0.21 -6.41 -17.03
C GLY A 117 0.88 -5.65 -17.79
N GLN A 118 1.80 -4.99 -17.10
CA GLN A 118 2.98 -4.42 -17.72
C GLN A 118 3.89 -5.56 -18.19
N THR A 119 3.85 -5.85 -19.46
CA THR A 119 4.83 -6.70 -20.12
C THR A 119 6.15 -5.93 -20.23
N ILE A 120 7.13 -6.35 -19.48
CA ILE A 120 8.51 -5.92 -19.70
C ILE A 120 9.01 -6.74 -20.90
N PRO A 121 9.32 -6.13 -22.06
CA PRO A 121 9.51 -6.85 -23.32
C PRO A 121 10.61 -7.92 -23.33
N THR A 122 11.49 -7.94 -22.36
CA THR A 122 12.68 -8.82 -22.32
C THR A 122 12.76 -9.71 -21.08
N ARG A 123 11.72 -9.78 -20.26
CA ARG A 123 11.74 -10.51 -18.99
C ARG A 123 10.60 -11.50 -18.87
N ALA A 124 10.83 -12.54 -18.07
CA ALA A 124 9.79 -13.49 -17.69
C ALA A 124 8.56 -12.75 -17.14
N PRO A 125 7.34 -13.25 -17.39
CA PRO A 125 6.14 -12.65 -16.82
C PRO A 125 6.29 -12.59 -15.29
N LEU A 126 5.82 -11.46 -14.73
CA LEU A 126 5.75 -11.32 -13.27
C LEU A 126 4.97 -12.49 -12.68
N PRO A 127 5.30 -12.94 -11.47
CA PRO A 127 4.51 -13.93 -10.77
C PRO A 127 3.04 -13.55 -10.83
N THR A 128 2.19 -14.46 -11.28
CA THR A 128 0.75 -14.23 -11.39
C THR A 128 0.07 -14.14 -10.03
N ASP A 129 0.78 -14.53 -8.98
CA ASP A 129 0.26 -14.56 -7.63
C ASP A 129 0.39 -13.18 -6.98
N ASN A 130 -0.75 -12.56 -6.71
CA ASN A 130 -0.82 -11.33 -5.95
C ASN A 130 -0.38 -11.60 -4.52
N VAL A 131 0.83 -11.18 -4.18
CA VAL A 131 1.27 -11.18 -2.80
C VAL A 131 0.83 -9.88 -2.17
N ASP A 132 -0.14 -9.98 -1.29
CA ASP A 132 -0.77 -8.83 -0.65
C ASP A 132 -0.10 -8.44 0.67
N PHE A 133 1.20 -8.72 0.81
CA PHE A 133 1.95 -8.39 2.01
C PHE A 133 3.43 -8.12 1.73
N VAL A 134 4.07 -7.49 2.69
CA VAL A 134 5.51 -7.31 2.78
C VAL A 134 6.05 -8.21 3.89
N ALA A 135 7.20 -8.85 3.68
CA ALA A 135 7.89 -9.62 4.70
C ALA A 135 9.33 -9.13 4.89
N ILE A 136 9.70 -8.82 6.12
CA ILE A 136 11.05 -8.38 6.48
C ILE A 136 11.55 -9.19 7.69
N THR A 137 12.88 -9.36 7.76
CA THR A 137 13.48 -10.14 8.84
C THR A 137 13.93 -9.28 10.01
N ASN A 138 14.14 -9.96 11.12
CA ASN A 138 14.62 -9.45 12.38
C ASN A 138 16.04 -8.86 12.28
N GLN A 139 16.14 -7.58 11.96
CA GLN A 139 17.42 -6.86 11.93
C GLN A 139 17.27 -5.47 12.52
N THR A 140 17.22 -5.41 13.85
CA THR A 140 17.08 -4.19 14.65
C THR A 140 18.13 -3.13 14.28
N SER A 141 19.37 -3.53 14.05
CA SER A 141 20.42 -2.59 13.63
C SER A 141 20.14 -1.88 12.31
N LYS A 142 19.36 -2.50 11.42
CA LYS A 142 19.00 -1.91 10.12
C LYS A 142 17.79 -0.98 10.21
N PHE A 143 16.93 -1.11 11.20
CA PHE A 143 15.86 -0.15 11.47
C PHE A 143 16.41 1.17 12.02
N ASN A 144 17.49 1.14 12.80
CA ASN A 144 18.07 2.32 13.45
C ASN A 144 19.15 3.06 12.62
N SER A 145 19.84 2.39 11.70
CA SER A 145 20.99 2.95 10.95
C SER A 145 20.69 3.42 9.52
N GLY A 146 19.52 3.98 9.27
CA GLY A 146 19.04 4.25 7.91
C GLY A 146 18.24 3.10 7.33
N ALA A 147 17.92 2.12 8.14
CA ALA A 147 17.24 0.89 7.79
C ALA A 147 15.73 1.04 7.50
N GLY A 148 15.18 2.21 7.68
CA GLY A 148 13.93 2.57 7.00
C GLY A 148 14.01 2.36 5.49
N SER A 149 15.23 2.27 4.95
CA SER A 149 15.47 1.93 3.54
C SER A 149 15.09 0.50 3.16
N VAL A 150 15.22 -0.51 4.04
CA VAL A 150 14.81 -1.89 3.71
C VAL A 150 13.28 -1.99 3.66
N LEU A 151 12.59 -1.48 4.66
CA LEU A 151 11.14 -1.44 4.65
C LEU A 151 10.62 -0.62 3.46
N ALA A 152 11.27 0.54 3.17
CA ALA A 152 10.94 1.36 2.01
C ALA A 152 11.18 0.64 0.69
N HIS A 153 12.28 -0.12 0.57
CA HIS A 153 12.61 -0.92 -0.58
C HIS A 153 11.53 -1.97 -0.88
N GLU A 154 11.15 -2.77 0.13
CA GLU A 154 10.11 -3.79 -0.02
C GLU A 154 8.73 -3.17 -0.29
N ILE A 155 8.41 -2.04 0.34
CA ILE A 155 7.20 -1.27 0.02
C ILE A 155 7.27 -0.72 -1.42
N GLY A 156 8.45 -0.35 -1.91
CA GLY A 156 8.67 0.03 -3.31
C GLY A 156 8.24 -1.09 -4.25
N HIS A 157 8.67 -2.33 -4.01
CA HIS A 157 8.21 -3.49 -4.77
C HIS A 157 6.69 -3.69 -4.67
N TYR A 158 6.17 -3.65 -3.47
CA TYR A 158 4.73 -3.78 -3.23
C TYR A 158 3.91 -2.72 -4.00
N LEU A 159 4.48 -1.54 -4.21
CA LEU A 159 3.90 -0.45 -4.98
C LEU A 159 4.36 -0.40 -6.46
N GLY A 160 4.90 -1.50 -6.98
CA GLY A 160 5.15 -1.69 -8.41
C GLY A 160 6.57 -1.38 -8.89
N LEU A 161 7.50 -1.04 -8.02
CA LEU A 161 8.87 -0.73 -8.42
C LEU A 161 9.73 -1.99 -8.59
N PHE A 162 10.63 -1.96 -9.56
CA PHE A 162 11.66 -2.97 -9.77
C PHE A 162 13.02 -2.46 -9.29
N HIS A 163 13.98 -3.39 -9.11
CA HIS A 163 15.36 -3.01 -8.86
C HIS A 163 15.93 -2.16 -9.98
N THR A 164 16.76 -1.18 -9.65
CA THR A 164 17.52 -0.41 -10.64
C THR A 164 18.58 -1.25 -11.35
N HIS A 165 19.10 -2.30 -10.68
CA HIS A 165 20.03 -3.26 -11.26
C HIS A 165 19.30 -4.45 -11.91
N PRO A 166 19.91 -5.15 -12.90
CA PRO A 166 19.34 -6.39 -13.47
C PRO A 166 19.30 -7.51 -12.43
N GLY A 167 18.47 -8.53 -12.68
CA GLY A 167 18.32 -9.72 -11.82
C GLY A 167 16.89 -9.97 -11.35
N TRP A 168 15.99 -9.03 -11.49
CA TRP A 168 14.57 -9.28 -11.25
C TRP A 168 13.95 -10.02 -12.44
N GLY A 169 13.37 -11.19 -12.19
CA GLY A 169 12.71 -11.99 -13.23
C GLY A 169 13.66 -12.80 -14.10
N ASP A 170 14.90 -12.98 -13.69
CA ASP A 170 15.77 -14.00 -14.27
C ASP A 170 15.14 -15.39 -14.09
N PRO A 171 14.96 -16.17 -15.19
CA PRO A 171 14.43 -17.53 -15.12
C PRO A 171 15.24 -18.48 -14.24
N SER A 172 16.51 -18.14 -13.96
CA SER A 172 17.35 -18.89 -13.02
C SER A 172 16.93 -18.76 -11.56
N GLY A 173 16.01 -17.84 -11.24
CA GLY A 173 15.56 -17.58 -9.87
C GLY A 173 16.62 -16.93 -8.98
N ASP A 174 17.76 -16.55 -9.54
CA ASP A 174 18.84 -15.91 -8.79
C ASP A 174 18.61 -14.40 -8.73
N GLN A 175 17.79 -13.97 -7.78
CA GLN A 175 17.48 -12.55 -7.50
C GLN A 175 18.64 -11.83 -6.80
N LYS A 176 19.83 -12.38 -6.85
CA LYS A 176 21.00 -11.80 -6.22
C LYS A 176 21.57 -10.71 -7.10
N ASP A 177 22.19 -9.75 -6.42
CA ASP A 177 23.08 -8.78 -7.01
C ASP A 177 24.03 -9.46 -8.02
N PRO A 178 24.10 -9.01 -9.28
CA PRO A 178 24.86 -9.70 -10.31
C PRO A 178 26.34 -9.81 -9.92
N LYS A 179 26.93 -10.98 -10.11
CA LYS A 179 28.36 -11.19 -9.90
C LYS A 179 29.16 -10.29 -10.86
N PRO A 180 30.35 -9.83 -10.47
CA PRO A 180 31.16 -8.94 -11.30
C PRO A 180 31.37 -9.41 -12.74
N ASP A 181 31.62 -10.70 -12.94
CA ASP A 181 31.86 -11.26 -14.29
C ASP A 181 30.57 -11.21 -15.14
N ASN A 182 29.40 -11.40 -14.53
CA ASN A 182 28.12 -11.26 -15.22
C ASN A 182 27.85 -9.79 -15.58
N VAL A 183 28.19 -8.87 -14.70
CA VAL A 183 28.08 -7.43 -14.99
C VAL A 183 28.93 -7.04 -16.17
N ILE A 184 30.22 -7.49 -16.21
CA ILE A 184 31.14 -7.26 -17.33
C ILE A 184 30.54 -7.82 -18.62
N LYS A 185 30.09 -9.08 -18.60
CA LYS A 185 29.48 -9.71 -19.76
C LYS A 185 28.26 -8.95 -20.27
N ILE A 186 27.36 -8.52 -19.40
CA ILE A 186 26.16 -7.72 -19.77
C ILE A 186 26.60 -6.42 -20.47
N VAL A 187 27.64 -5.74 -19.95
CA VAL A 187 28.13 -4.49 -20.56
C VAL A 187 28.81 -4.76 -21.90
N ASP A 188 29.53 -5.86 -22.04
CA ASP A 188 30.18 -6.26 -23.31
C ASP A 188 29.13 -6.59 -24.38
N ASP A 189 28.03 -7.26 -24.01
CA ASP A 189 26.98 -7.69 -24.93
C ASP A 189 25.99 -6.53 -25.27
N ASP A 190 25.54 -5.76 -24.26
CA ASP A 190 24.40 -4.85 -24.36
C ASP A 190 24.74 -3.38 -23.97
N GLY A 191 25.98 -3.11 -23.63
CA GLY A 191 26.41 -1.80 -23.17
C GLY A 191 25.78 -1.39 -21.84
N ALA A 192 25.71 -0.09 -21.57
CA ALA A 192 25.10 0.42 -20.34
C ALA A 192 23.62 0.06 -20.20
N ALA A 193 22.89 -0.07 -21.31
CA ALA A 193 21.46 -0.36 -21.31
C ALA A 193 21.14 -1.72 -20.66
N GLY A 194 22.02 -2.71 -20.78
CA GLY A 194 21.87 -4.02 -20.15
C GLY A 194 21.82 -3.96 -18.63
N LEU A 195 22.32 -2.91 -18.01
CA LEU A 195 22.30 -2.70 -16.56
C LEU A 195 21.11 -1.82 -16.08
N ASN A 196 20.17 -1.50 -16.94
CA ASN A 196 18.93 -0.81 -16.54
C ASN A 196 17.90 -1.84 -16.07
N GLY A 197 17.87 -2.08 -14.77
CA GLY A 197 17.03 -3.11 -14.15
C GLY A 197 15.54 -2.81 -14.14
N ASP A 198 15.13 -1.59 -13.93
CA ASP A 198 13.74 -1.17 -13.83
C ASP A 198 13.13 -0.64 -15.15
N LEU A 199 13.96 -0.52 -16.20
CA LEU A 199 13.61 -0.03 -17.53
C LEU A 199 13.06 1.42 -17.55
N LEU A 200 13.24 2.17 -16.50
CA LEU A 200 12.85 3.57 -16.44
C LEU A 200 13.98 4.43 -17.03
N SER A 201 13.63 5.39 -17.90
CA SER A 201 14.64 6.18 -18.61
C SER A 201 15.25 7.31 -17.76
N ASP A 202 14.78 7.51 -16.54
CA ASP A 202 15.31 8.50 -15.59
C ASP A 202 16.06 7.86 -14.40
N THR A 203 16.18 6.54 -14.38
CA THR A 203 17.07 5.79 -13.49
C THR A 203 18.35 5.44 -14.23
N ALA A 204 19.48 5.64 -13.58
CA ALA A 204 20.78 5.33 -14.18
C ALA A 204 21.03 3.81 -14.17
N PRO A 205 21.71 3.27 -15.20
CA PRO A 205 22.17 1.89 -15.20
C PRO A 205 22.96 1.55 -13.93
N ASP A 206 22.60 0.45 -13.27
CA ASP A 206 23.09 0.09 -11.93
C ASP A 206 23.80 -1.28 -11.98
N PRO A 207 25.11 -1.33 -11.80
CA PRO A 207 25.87 -2.58 -11.76
C PRO A 207 25.77 -3.32 -10.42
N GLY A 208 25.10 -2.73 -9.43
CA GLY A 208 24.96 -3.27 -8.08
C GLY A 208 26.20 -3.06 -7.18
N PRO A 209 26.00 -3.12 -5.86
CA PRO A 209 27.06 -2.85 -4.88
C PRO A 209 28.10 -3.97 -4.78
N VAL A 210 27.79 -5.21 -5.19
CA VAL A 210 28.78 -6.30 -5.18
C VAL A 210 29.85 -6.01 -6.21
N PHE A 211 29.49 -5.70 -7.46
CA PHE A 211 30.43 -5.28 -8.49
C PHE A 211 31.27 -4.09 -8.01
N TYR A 212 30.58 -3.06 -7.49
CA TYR A 212 31.24 -1.83 -7.07
C TYR A 212 32.28 -2.10 -5.97
N ARG A 213 31.91 -2.90 -4.95
CA ARG A 213 32.81 -3.23 -3.84
C ARG A 213 34.05 -3.99 -4.26
N GLU A 214 33.91 -4.91 -5.20
CA GLU A 214 35.01 -5.76 -5.65
C GLU A 214 35.91 -5.11 -6.70
N LYS A 215 35.34 -4.26 -7.57
CA LYS A 215 36.07 -3.75 -8.76
C LYS A 215 36.35 -2.25 -8.70
N VAL A 216 35.71 -1.48 -7.82
CA VAL A 216 35.81 -0.04 -7.76
C VAL A 216 36.31 0.45 -6.40
N SER A 217 35.52 0.22 -5.33
CA SER A 217 35.87 0.69 -3.98
C SER A 217 35.13 -0.12 -2.92
N ALA A 218 35.82 -0.48 -1.83
CA ALA A 218 35.22 -1.09 -0.65
C ALA A 218 34.18 -0.17 0.02
N ASP A 219 34.38 1.14 -0.06
CA ASP A 219 33.41 2.13 0.41
C ASP A 219 32.36 2.41 -0.68
N VAL A 220 31.25 1.71 -0.58
CA VAL A 220 30.18 1.76 -1.59
C VAL A 220 29.45 3.10 -1.64
N CYS A 221 29.51 3.90 -0.59
CA CYS A 221 28.81 5.20 -0.52
C CYS A 221 29.76 6.39 -0.70
N GLY A 222 30.95 6.35 -0.12
CA GLY A 222 31.94 7.43 -0.19
C GLY A 222 32.94 7.30 -1.33
N GLY A 223 33.04 6.13 -1.98
CA GLY A 223 33.95 5.90 -3.10
C GLY A 223 33.54 6.65 -4.39
N PRO A 224 34.33 6.50 -5.50
CA PRO A 224 34.11 7.22 -6.74
C PRO A 224 32.70 7.16 -7.26
N ALA A 225 32.07 8.31 -7.52
CA ALA A 225 30.71 8.37 -8.05
C ALA A 225 30.61 7.91 -9.50
N THR A 226 31.70 8.02 -10.25
CA THR A 226 31.82 7.68 -11.67
C THR A 226 32.97 6.71 -11.86
N PHE A 227 32.75 5.66 -12.64
CA PHE A 227 33.75 4.62 -12.94
C PHE A 227 33.47 4.01 -14.32
N LYS A 228 34.36 3.12 -14.77
CA LYS A 228 34.23 2.47 -16.08
C LYS A 228 34.10 0.95 -15.93
N ILE A 229 33.29 0.35 -16.81
CA ILE A 229 33.17 -1.08 -17.03
C ILE A 229 33.34 -1.31 -18.53
N SER A 230 34.31 -2.12 -18.94
CA SER A 230 34.60 -2.38 -20.37
C SER A 230 34.65 -1.10 -21.23
N GLY A 231 35.24 -0.03 -20.69
CA GLY A 231 35.33 1.25 -21.38
C GLY A 231 34.10 2.16 -21.28
N VAL A 232 32.95 1.63 -20.93
CA VAL A 232 31.71 2.39 -20.75
C VAL A 232 31.70 3.08 -19.39
N THR A 233 31.29 4.35 -19.35
CA THR A 233 31.23 5.15 -18.11
C THR A 233 29.87 4.95 -17.40
N PHE A 234 29.91 4.69 -16.09
CA PHE A 234 28.77 4.53 -15.22
C PHE A 234 28.74 5.56 -14.10
N LYS A 235 27.55 6.01 -13.76
CA LYS A 235 27.26 6.87 -12.61
C LYS A 235 25.91 6.42 -12.00
N PRO A 236 25.86 5.26 -11.30
CA PRO A 236 24.64 4.76 -10.73
C PRO A 236 24.10 5.72 -9.66
N ASP A 237 22.77 5.80 -9.53
CA ASP A 237 22.15 6.49 -8.40
C ASP A 237 22.17 5.58 -7.16
N ARG A 238 23.25 5.71 -6.39
CA ARG A 238 23.48 4.91 -5.18
C ARG A 238 22.52 5.23 -4.03
N SER A 239 21.79 6.34 -4.13
CA SER A 239 20.78 6.76 -3.17
C SER A 239 19.36 6.25 -3.52
N ASN A 240 19.17 5.69 -4.70
CA ASN A 240 17.86 5.21 -5.14
C ASN A 240 17.31 4.13 -4.20
N VAL A 241 16.05 4.25 -3.81
CA VAL A 241 15.37 3.32 -2.89
C VAL A 241 15.37 1.88 -3.41
N MET A 242 15.35 1.69 -4.74
CA MET A 242 15.35 0.39 -5.40
C MET A 242 16.76 -0.11 -5.76
N SER A 243 17.81 0.65 -5.45
CA SER A 243 19.19 0.20 -5.57
C SER A 243 19.64 -0.53 -4.32
N TYR A 244 20.48 -1.57 -4.48
CA TYR A 244 21.10 -2.26 -3.35
C TYR A 244 22.25 -1.49 -2.70
N PHE A 245 22.68 -0.39 -3.27
CA PHE A 245 23.65 0.52 -2.62
C PHE A 245 23.08 1.11 -1.34
N ARG A 246 21.85 1.59 -1.37
CA ARG A 246 21.12 2.15 -0.22
C ARG A 246 21.88 3.25 0.51
N CYS A 247 22.56 4.11 -0.23
CA CYS A 247 23.32 5.22 0.36
C CYS A 247 22.38 6.37 0.75
N PRO A 248 22.45 6.89 1.98
CA PRO A 248 21.64 8.01 2.41
C PRO A 248 22.09 9.34 1.76
N PRO A 249 21.14 10.31 1.57
CA PRO A 249 19.71 10.19 1.78
C PRO A 249 19.05 9.33 0.69
N VAL A 250 18.09 8.49 1.09
CA VAL A 250 17.41 7.61 0.12
C VAL A 250 16.40 8.42 -0.69
N THR A 251 16.41 8.23 -2.00
CA THR A 251 15.61 8.97 -2.98
C THR A 251 14.86 8.04 -3.94
N MET A 252 14.00 8.62 -4.76
CA MET A 252 13.38 7.94 -5.89
C MET A 252 13.24 8.88 -7.08
N SER A 253 13.22 8.31 -8.30
CA SER A 253 13.10 9.09 -9.53
C SER A 253 11.67 9.57 -9.78
N PRO A 254 11.46 10.63 -10.59
CA PRO A 254 10.13 11.06 -11.01
C PRO A 254 9.28 9.96 -11.67
N LYS A 255 9.89 9.07 -12.47
CA LYS A 255 9.16 7.96 -13.08
C LYS A 255 8.82 6.85 -12.09
N GLN A 256 9.68 6.59 -11.11
CA GLN A 256 9.32 5.71 -9.98
C GLN A 256 8.12 6.26 -9.21
N VAL A 257 8.09 7.56 -8.95
CA VAL A 257 6.92 8.24 -8.36
C VAL A 257 5.66 8.04 -9.21
N ALA A 258 5.76 8.16 -10.53
CA ALA A 258 4.63 7.94 -11.44
C ALA A 258 4.13 6.49 -11.40
N VAL A 259 5.03 5.50 -11.36
CA VAL A 259 4.70 4.07 -11.21
C VAL A 259 3.94 3.82 -9.91
N ILE A 260 4.41 4.36 -8.79
CA ILE A 260 3.72 4.23 -7.49
C ILE A 260 2.28 4.77 -7.56
N ARG A 261 2.10 5.97 -8.11
CA ARG A 261 0.77 6.59 -8.25
C ARG A 261 -0.15 5.78 -9.15
N GLN A 262 0.36 5.27 -10.27
CA GLN A 262 -0.38 4.39 -11.17
C GLN A 262 -0.78 3.08 -10.47
N THR A 263 0.15 2.47 -9.75
CA THR A 263 -0.09 1.24 -8.99
C THR A 263 -1.15 1.42 -7.91
N LEU A 264 -1.15 2.54 -7.20
CA LEU A 264 -2.18 2.87 -6.21
C LEU A 264 -3.57 3.09 -6.82
N GLY A 265 -3.65 3.47 -8.09
CA GLY A 265 -4.90 3.55 -8.86
C GLY A 265 -5.38 2.21 -9.42
N HIS A 266 -4.55 1.17 -9.37
CA HIS A 266 -4.87 -0.13 -9.96
C HIS A 266 -5.68 -1.01 -8.99
N LYS A 267 -6.58 -1.85 -9.53
CA LYS A 267 -7.48 -2.75 -8.77
C LYS A 267 -6.81 -3.58 -7.67
N PHE A 268 -5.52 -3.88 -7.80
CA PHE A 268 -4.76 -4.65 -6.80
C PHE A 268 -4.30 -3.82 -5.60
N ARG A 269 -4.26 -2.48 -5.70
CA ARG A 269 -3.75 -1.60 -4.63
C ARG A 269 -4.68 -0.44 -4.28
N GLU A 270 -5.73 -0.20 -5.08
CA GLU A 270 -6.68 0.90 -4.81
C GLU A 270 -7.37 0.77 -3.45
N HIS A 271 -7.51 -0.45 -2.92
CA HIS A 271 -8.07 -0.70 -1.60
C HIS A 271 -7.26 -0.05 -0.48
N LEU A 272 -5.93 0.13 -0.65
CA LEU A 272 -5.05 0.77 0.33
C LEU A 272 -5.37 2.26 0.53
N ILE A 273 -5.87 2.89 -0.52
CA ILE A 273 -6.17 4.32 -0.55
C ILE A 273 -7.67 4.60 -0.54
N ALA A 274 -8.50 3.57 -0.45
CA ALA A 274 -9.94 3.74 -0.40
C ALA A 274 -10.39 4.63 0.78
N ALA A 275 -9.74 4.49 1.94
CA ALA A 275 -9.95 5.38 3.07
C ALA A 275 -9.34 6.78 2.86
N SER A 276 -8.28 6.90 2.05
CA SER A 276 -7.62 8.18 1.71
C SER A 276 -8.27 8.88 0.52
N LYS A 277 -9.04 8.15 -0.28
CA LYS A 277 -10.03 8.75 -1.19
C LYS A 277 -11.14 9.32 -0.33
N GLY A 278 -10.75 10.24 0.57
CA GLY A 278 -11.67 10.85 1.52
C GLY A 278 -12.94 11.25 0.79
N THR A 279 -14.06 10.96 1.40
CA THR A 279 -15.36 11.34 0.88
C THR A 279 -15.28 12.80 0.45
N ARG A 280 -15.38 13.04 -0.87
CA ARG A 280 -15.39 14.40 -1.39
C ARG A 280 -16.79 14.91 -1.29
N TYR A 281 -16.92 16.10 -0.72
CA TYR A 281 -18.19 16.78 -0.61
C TYR A 281 -18.24 17.88 -1.66
N LEU A 282 -19.31 17.90 -2.43
CA LEU A 282 -19.65 18.97 -3.36
C LEU A 282 -20.94 19.62 -2.86
N GLY A 283 -20.90 20.91 -2.58
CA GLY A 283 -22.06 21.66 -2.12
C GLY A 283 -22.38 22.82 -3.05
N VAL A 284 -23.65 23.01 -3.32
CA VAL A 284 -24.16 24.21 -3.98
C VAL A 284 -24.87 25.09 -2.93
N PHE A 285 -24.45 26.32 -2.81
CA PHE A 285 -24.96 27.25 -1.84
C PHE A 285 -25.69 28.39 -2.55
N ARG A 286 -26.81 28.85 -1.97
CA ARG A 286 -27.54 30.03 -2.40
C ARG A 286 -28.06 30.77 -1.21
N GLU A 287 -28.40 32.02 -1.38
CA GLU A 287 -29.05 32.84 -0.36
C GLU A 287 -30.39 32.21 0.09
N GLY A 288 -30.66 32.22 1.39
CA GLY A 288 -31.89 31.70 1.97
C GLY A 288 -31.91 31.87 3.49
N GLY A 289 -33.10 31.81 4.08
CA GLY A 289 -33.32 31.92 5.53
C GLY A 289 -33.71 30.59 6.17
N GLY A 290 -33.85 30.59 7.50
CA GLY A 290 -34.27 29.47 8.32
C GLY A 290 -33.14 28.59 8.82
N ALA A 291 -33.44 27.74 9.80
CA ALA A 291 -32.48 26.82 10.39
C ALA A 291 -32.07 25.68 9.39
N GLN A 292 -30.82 25.31 9.44
CA GLN A 292 -30.27 24.25 8.61
C GLN A 292 -29.35 23.34 9.44
N ALA A 293 -29.31 22.06 9.12
CA ALA A 293 -28.33 21.09 9.67
C ALA A 293 -27.79 20.19 8.56
N LEU A 294 -26.53 19.82 8.68
CA LEU A 294 -25.86 18.82 7.87
C LEU A 294 -25.40 17.71 8.81
N TRP A 295 -25.68 16.46 8.47
CA TRP A 295 -25.18 15.31 9.19
C TRP A 295 -24.45 14.37 8.24
N VAL A 296 -23.26 13.92 8.64
CA VAL A 296 -22.34 13.20 7.75
C VAL A 296 -21.66 12.05 8.49
N GLY A 297 -21.57 10.90 7.84
CA GLY A 297 -20.58 9.88 8.17
C GLY A 297 -21.03 8.74 9.08
N ASP A 298 -22.30 8.69 9.50
CA ASP A 298 -22.82 7.58 10.31
C ASP A 298 -23.32 6.40 9.48
N GLY A 299 -23.34 5.21 10.09
CA GLY A 299 -24.14 4.08 9.64
C GLY A 299 -25.63 4.36 9.79
N TRP A 300 -26.49 3.39 9.38
CA TRP A 300 -27.93 3.57 9.38
C TRP A 300 -28.50 3.97 10.75
N ASP A 301 -28.14 3.22 11.80
CA ASP A 301 -28.72 3.46 13.14
C ASP A 301 -28.41 4.86 13.68
N GLY A 302 -27.17 5.33 13.49
CA GLY A 302 -26.78 6.67 13.89
C GLY A 302 -27.46 7.74 13.07
N PHE A 303 -27.60 7.54 11.76
CA PHE A 303 -28.32 8.45 10.87
C PHE A 303 -29.82 8.52 11.22
N GLU A 304 -30.46 7.38 11.42
CA GLU A 304 -31.89 7.33 11.80
C GLU A 304 -32.17 8.01 13.14
N ALA A 305 -31.31 7.79 14.13
CA ALA A 305 -31.42 8.47 15.42
C ALA A 305 -31.30 9.99 15.27
N LYS A 306 -30.35 10.46 14.45
CA LYS A 306 -30.15 11.89 14.20
C LYS A 306 -31.29 12.50 13.41
N TRP A 307 -31.83 11.82 12.41
CA TRP A 307 -33.01 12.27 11.70
C TRP A 307 -34.18 12.51 12.65
N LYS A 308 -34.51 11.54 13.53
CA LYS A 308 -35.57 11.67 14.54
C LYS A 308 -35.34 12.82 15.54
N GLU A 309 -34.08 13.07 15.91
CA GLU A 309 -33.70 14.22 16.76
C GLU A 309 -33.98 15.57 16.06
N LEU A 310 -33.54 15.67 14.81
CA LEU A 310 -33.67 16.92 14.02
C LEU A 310 -35.14 17.20 13.65
N GLU A 311 -35.92 16.14 13.38
CA GLU A 311 -37.36 16.25 13.15
C GLU A 311 -38.09 16.87 14.35
N LYS A 312 -37.76 16.46 15.59
CA LYS A 312 -38.30 17.06 16.82
C LYS A 312 -37.96 18.54 16.98
N LYS A 313 -36.86 18.97 16.38
CA LYS A 313 -36.43 20.38 16.36
C LYS A 313 -37.03 21.19 15.21
N GLY A 314 -37.98 20.63 14.46
CA GLY A 314 -38.64 21.31 13.34
C GLY A 314 -37.83 21.29 12.05
N LEU A 315 -36.81 20.45 11.94
CA LEU A 315 -36.03 20.31 10.74
C LEU A 315 -36.50 19.10 9.92
N ARG A 316 -36.52 19.24 8.61
CA ARG A 316 -36.91 18.18 7.68
C ARG A 316 -35.74 17.78 6.78
N LEU A 317 -35.55 16.49 6.55
CA LEU A 317 -34.59 15.97 5.61
C LEU A 317 -35.03 16.36 4.20
N ILE A 318 -34.17 17.06 3.49
CA ILE A 318 -34.46 17.55 2.13
C ILE A 318 -33.56 16.89 1.08
N ASP A 319 -32.47 16.31 1.49
CA ASP A 319 -31.53 15.60 0.63
C ASP A 319 -30.81 14.50 1.42
N LEU A 320 -30.67 13.34 0.81
CA LEU A 320 -30.02 12.15 1.38
C LEU A 320 -29.05 11.57 0.36
N GLU A 321 -27.82 11.35 0.76
CA GLU A 321 -26.80 10.71 -0.03
C GLU A 321 -26.24 9.51 0.70
N THR A 322 -25.84 8.48 -0.04
CA THR A 322 -25.16 7.32 0.53
C THR A 322 -23.82 7.07 -0.15
N TYR A 323 -22.84 6.62 0.64
CA TYR A 323 -21.53 6.23 0.15
C TYR A 323 -20.95 5.10 0.98
N VAL A 324 -19.91 4.45 0.47
CA VAL A 324 -19.27 3.31 1.15
C VAL A 324 -17.85 3.71 1.57
N VAL A 325 -17.52 3.42 2.83
CA VAL A 325 -16.15 3.54 3.36
C VAL A 325 -15.71 2.16 3.85
N GLY A 326 -14.75 1.56 3.15
CA GLY A 326 -14.43 0.14 3.37
C GLY A 326 -15.62 -0.74 3.01
N SER A 327 -16.07 -1.58 3.95
CA SER A 327 -17.28 -2.40 3.81
C SER A 327 -18.53 -1.75 4.42
N THR A 328 -18.41 -0.55 4.96
CA THR A 328 -19.49 0.09 5.71
C THR A 328 -20.17 1.18 4.90
N ARG A 329 -21.49 1.09 4.74
CA ARG A 329 -22.30 2.14 4.14
C ARG A 329 -22.46 3.26 5.14
N ARG A 330 -22.32 4.49 4.65
CA ARG A 330 -22.48 5.74 5.38
C ARG A 330 -23.57 6.58 4.74
N TYR A 331 -24.18 7.43 5.54
CA TYR A 331 -25.27 8.29 5.14
C TYR A 331 -24.94 9.75 5.42
N THR A 332 -25.39 10.62 4.52
CA THR A 332 -25.28 12.06 4.66
C THR A 332 -26.63 12.68 4.40
N GLY A 333 -27.10 13.56 5.27
CA GLY A 333 -28.38 14.23 5.12
C GLY A 333 -28.30 15.73 5.30
N VAL A 334 -28.97 16.47 4.43
CA VAL A 334 -29.19 17.91 4.56
C VAL A 334 -30.60 18.16 5.11
N PHE A 335 -30.69 18.94 6.17
CA PHE A 335 -31.94 19.23 6.86
C PHE A 335 -32.18 20.73 6.83
N ARG A 336 -33.44 21.13 6.66
CA ARG A 336 -33.88 22.51 6.70
C ARG A 336 -35.12 22.66 7.55
N GLU A 337 -35.30 23.85 8.08
CA GLU A 337 -36.55 24.24 8.78
C GLU A 337 -37.75 24.00 7.86
N GLY A 338 -38.78 23.36 8.40
CA GLY A 338 -39.99 23.06 7.66
C GLY A 338 -41.02 22.31 8.51
N GLY A 339 -42.25 22.36 8.09
CA GLY A 339 -43.39 21.69 8.73
C GLY A 339 -43.92 20.53 7.90
N GLY A 340 -44.93 19.84 8.44
CA GLY A 340 -45.59 18.73 7.79
C GLY A 340 -44.98 17.38 8.10
N ALA A 341 -45.72 16.33 7.73
CA ALA A 341 -45.28 14.95 7.88
C ALA A 341 -44.13 14.62 6.90
N GLN A 342 -43.22 13.80 7.36
CA GLN A 342 -42.15 13.25 6.54
C GLN A 342 -42.01 11.75 6.76
N ALA A 343 -41.64 11.02 5.72
CA ALA A 343 -41.34 9.60 5.80
C ALA A 343 -40.01 9.32 5.12
N LEU A 344 -39.17 8.53 5.78
CA LEU A 344 -37.97 7.94 5.22
C LEU A 344 -38.15 6.44 5.20
N TRP A 345 -37.97 5.83 4.05
CA TRP A 345 -38.08 4.39 3.90
C TRP A 345 -36.81 3.82 3.25
N VAL A 346 -36.36 2.72 3.78
CA VAL A 346 -35.24 1.94 3.26
C VAL A 346 -35.71 0.49 3.13
N GLY A 347 -35.50 -0.10 1.97
CA GLY A 347 -35.92 -1.47 1.72
C GLY A 347 -35.32 -2.03 0.43
N ASP A 348 -35.49 -3.33 0.22
CA ASP A 348 -34.91 -4.06 -0.88
C ASP A 348 -35.87 -4.18 -2.06
N GLY A 349 -35.31 -3.96 -3.25
CA GLY A 349 -35.95 -4.19 -4.53
C GLY A 349 -36.99 -3.16 -4.93
N TRP A 350 -37.27 -3.14 -6.24
CA TRP A 350 -38.20 -2.19 -6.86
C TRP A 350 -39.66 -2.38 -6.38
N ASP A 351 -40.15 -3.63 -6.29
CA ASP A 351 -41.54 -3.90 -5.95
C ASP A 351 -41.88 -3.43 -4.53
N GLY A 352 -40.97 -3.61 -3.58
CA GLY A 352 -41.10 -3.10 -2.23
C GLY A 352 -41.12 -1.57 -2.18
N PHE A 353 -40.24 -0.93 -2.93
CA PHE A 353 -40.22 0.51 -3.05
C PHE A 353 -41.52 1.07 -3.67
N GLU A 354 -41.94 0.51 -4.79
CA GLU A 354 -43.14 0.94 -5.49
C GLU A 354 -44.42 0.82 -4.63
N ALA A 355 -44.53 -0.28 -3.90
CA ALA A 355 -45.63 -0.49 -2.99
C ALA A 355 -45.67 0.57 -1.87
N LYS A 356 -44.48 0.87 -1.28
CA LYS A 356 -44.36 1.86 -0.23
C LYS A 356 -44.61 3.28 -0.74
N TRP A 357 -44.09 3.59 -1.91
CA TRP A 357 -44.34 4.88 -2.56
C TRP A 357 -45.84 5.13 -2.76
N LYS A 358 -46.59 4.16 -3.31
CA LYS A 358 -48.07 4.23 -3.50
C LYS A 358 -48.84 4.38 -2.17
N GLU A 359 -48.34 3.72 -1.09
CA GLU A 359 -48.91 3.87 0.25
C GLU A 359 -48.74 5.31 0.77
N LEU A 360 -47.53 5.87 0.65
CA LEU A 360 -47.21 7.20 1.15
C LEU A 360 -47.88 8.31 0.32
N GLU A 361 -48.05 8.09 -0.99
CA GLU A 361 -48.80 9.00 -1.86
C GLU A 361 -50.28 9.11 -1.43
N LYS A 362 -50.90 8.00 -1.07
CA LYS A 362 -52.28 8.00 -0.53
C LYS A 362 -52.40 8.76 0.80
N LYS A 363 -51.28 8.89 1.54
CA LYS A 363 -51.23 9.69 2.77
C LYS A 363 -50.86 11.16 2.51
N GLY A 364 -50.80 11.58 1.25
CA GLY A 364 -50.52 12.97 0.85
C GLY A 364 -49.02 13.28 0.78
N LEU A 365 -48.14 12.30 0.93
CA LEU A 365 -46.68 12.52 0.83
C LEU A 365 -46.20 12.43 -0.63
N ARG A 366 -45.17 13.16 -0.97
CA ARG A 366 -44.56 13.15 -2.30
C ARG A 366 -43.07 12.79 -2.17
N LEU A 367 -42.58 11.97 -3.12
CA LEU A 367 -41.17 11.66 -3.22
C LEU A 367 -40.39 12.92 -3.59
N ILE A 368 -39.39 13.27 -2.80
CA ILE A 368 -38.55 14.45 -2.98
C ILE A 368 -37.07 14.09 -3.23
N ASN A 369 -36.67 12.91 -2.80
CA ASN A 369 -35.32 12.39 -3.02
C ASN A 369 -35.37 10.86 -3.14
N LEU A 370 -34.56 10.29 -4.02
CA LEU A 370 -34.43 8.86 -4.21
C LEU A 370 -32.95 8.49 -4.40
N GLU A 371 -32.45 7.72 -3.47
CA GLU A 371 -31.12 7.11 -3.57
C GLU A 371 -31.21 5.64 -3.90
N THR A 372 -30.37 5.19 -4.84
CA THR A 372 -30.24 3.77 -5.20
C THR A 372 -28.83 3.26 -4.92
N TYR A 373 -28.73 2.09 -4.33
CA TYR A 373 -27.45 1.48 -4.08
C TYR A 373 -27.53 -0.05 -4.14
N GLY A 374 -26.44 -0.66 -4.60
CA GLY A 374 -26.31 -2.11 -4.61
C GLY A 374 -26.03 -2.68 -3.20
N PRO A 375 -26.15 -4.00 -3.04
CA PRO A 375 -25.73 -4.68 -1.80
C PRO A 375 -24.27 -4.34 -1.52
N SER A 376 -23.93 -4.20 -0.24
CA SER A 376 -22.53 -4.02 0.16
C SER A 376 -21.74 -5.21 -0.38
N VAL A 377 -20.67 -4.95 -1.13
CA VAL A 377 -19.78 -6.02 -1.57
C VAL A 377 -19.09 -6.54 -0.31
N SER A 378 -19.51 -7.73 0.13
CA SER A 378 -18.98 -8.45 1.29
C SER A 378 -17.55 -8.95 1.02
#